data_87fcb10707e2fabbec5d8ae295036b88
#
_entry.id   87fcb10707e2fabbec5d8ae295036b88
#
_cell.length_a   1.000
_cell.length_b   1.000
_cell.length_c   1.000
_cell.angle_alpha   90.00
_cell.angle_beta   90.00
_cell.angle_gamma   90.00
#
_symmetry.space_group_name_H-M   'P 1'
#
loop_
_entity.id
_entity.type
_entity.pdbx_description
1 polymer ?
#
loop_
_entity_poly.entity_id
_entity_poly.type
_entity_poly.pdbx_seq_one_letter_code
_entity_poly.pdbx_strand_id
1 'polypeptide(L)'
;RFHLADGTTEIIDNPVNYPDPTTIDYGEEPFIRASIIVPDRFVGVVMKLCMERRGVNSHLHYPAPGRAEIAFDMPLSEVIFDFYDRLKSITQGYGSFDYEIIDYRRGDLVKLDILVNGERVDALSLIVHKERARDRAVKVCDRLREEIPRHQFKIAIQGAIGGKIISRST
;
A
#
# COMPACT_ATOMS: atom_id res chain seq x y z
N ARG A 1 -0.40 12.51 -7.31
CA ARG A 1 -0.63 13.95 -7.55
C ARG A 1 -1.11 14.63 -6.27
N PHE A 2 -0.53 15.78 -5.97
CA PHE A 2 -1.00 16.62 -4.87
C PHE A 2 -1.46 17.97 -5.43
N HIS A 3 -2.70 18.31 -5.13
CA HIS A 3 -3.28 19.60 -5.48
C HIS A 3 -3.07 20.56 -4.32
N LEU A 4 -2.36 21.65 -4.58
CA LEU A 4 -1.98 22.61 -3.55
C LEU A 4 -3.05 23.71 -3.39
N ALA A 5 -3.06 24.35 -2.24
CA ALA A 5 -4.01 25.40 -1.91
C ALA A 5 -3.91 26.62 -2.86
N ASP A 6 -2.76 26.83 -3.52
CA ASP A 6 -2.56 27.90 -4.50
C ASP A 6 -3.06 27.56 -5.91
N GLY A 7 -3.65 26.37 -6.09
CA GLY A 7 -4.18 25.91 -7.38
C GLY A 7 -3.19 25.13 -8.24
N THR A 8 -1.93 25.00 -7.81
CA THR A 8 -0.95 24.20 -8.53
C THR A 8 -1.08 22.72 -8.23
N THR A 9 -0.55 21.87 -9.13
CA THR A 9 -0.53 20.42 -8.97
C THR A 9 0.91 19.94 -9.07
N GLU A 10 1.35 19.14 -8.09
CA GLU A 10 2.66 18.50 -8.08
C GLU A 10 2.53 16.99 -8.21
N ILE A 11 3.36 16.41 -9.06
CA ILE A 11 3.50 14.95 -9.17
C ILE A 11 4.68 14.54 -8.31
N ILE A 12 4.41 13.79 -7.25
CA ILE A 12 5.43 13.34 -6.30
C ILE A 12 5.64 11.84 -6.49
N ASP A 13 6.82 11.48 -6.98
CA ASP A 13 7.25 10.09 -7.13
C ASP A 13 8.25 9.67 -6.04
N ASN A 14 8.86 10.66 -5.38
CA ASN A 14 9.77 10.42 -4.25
C ASN A 14 9.19 11.05 -2.98
N PRO A 15 8.95 10.27 -1.91
CA PRO A 15 8.39 10.79 -0.66
C PRO A 15 9.18 11.93 -0.02
N VAL A 16 10.48 12.04 -0.29
CA VAL A 16 11.32 13.15 0.22
C VAL A 16 10.84 14.50 -0.29
N ASN A 17 10.24 14.53 -1.48
CA ASN A 17 9.70 15.75 -2.10
C ASN A 17 8.26 16.05 -1.70
N TYR A 18 7.75 15.38 -0.68
CA TYR A 18 6.40 15.60 -0.18
C TYR A 18 6.19 17.05 0.24
N PRO A 19 5.13 17.72 -0.27
CA PRO A 19 4.87 19.11 0.07
C PRO A 19 4.57 19.31 1.57
N ASP A 20 4.70 20.54 2.05
CA ASP A 20 4.24 20.89 3.40
C ASP A 20 2.74 20.55 3.52
N PRO A 21 2.34 19.72 4.50
CA PRO A 21 0.93 19.34 4.66
C PRO A 21 -0.04 20.51 4.73
N THR A 22 0.40 21.66 5.26
CA THR A 22 -0.45 22.86 5.35
C THR A 22 -0.76 23.48 3.99
N THR A 23 0.01 23.16 2.95
CA THR A 23 -0.18 23.69 1.59
C THR A 23 -0.99 22.76 0.69
N ILE A 24 -1.27 21.53 1.14
CA ILE A 24 -1.98 20.53 0.35
C ILE A 24 -3.48 20.72 0.50
N ASP A 25 -4.19 20.89 -0.63
CA ASP A 25 -5.65 20.85 -0.66
C ASP A 25 -6.11 19.39 -0.63
N TYR A 26 -5.67 18.57 -1.59
CA TYR A 26 -5.93 17.13 -1.58
C TYR A 26 -4.88 16.38 -2.41
N GLY A 27 -4.79 15.08 -2.17
CA GLY A 27 -3.95 14.19 -2.94
C GLY A 27 -4.76 13.25 -3.81
N GLU A 28 -4.17 12.84 -4.92
CA GLU A 28 -4.69 11.79 -5.78
C GLU A 28 -3.66 10.68 -5.91
N GLU A 29 -4.13 9.44 -5.84
CA GLU A 29 -3.28 8.27 -6.01
C GLU A 29 -3.65 7.51 -7.27
N PRO A 30 -2.66 6.85 -7.92
CA PRO A 30 -2.96 6.04 -9.09
C PRO A 30 -3.75 4.79 -8.70
N PHE A 31 -4.77 4.48 -9.50
CA PHE A 31 -5.55 3.25 -9.39
C PHE A 31 -5.25 2.33 -10.56
N ILE A 32 -5.34 1.05 -10.28
CA ILE A 32 -5.21 -0.02 -11.27
C ILE A 32 -6.54 -0.77 -11.37
N ARG A 33 -6.74 -1.41 -12.52
CA ARG A 33 -7.74 -2.48 -12.65
C ARG A 33 -7.03 -3.80 -12.59
N ALA A 34 -7.26 -4.53 -11.50
CA ALA A 34 -6.71 -5.86 -11.29
C ALA A 34 -7.63 -6.91 -11.90
N SER A 35 -7.07 -7.90 -12.55
CA SER A 35 -7.76 -9.08 -13.06
C SER A 35 -7.09 -10.31 -12.49
N ILE A 36 -7.86 -11.13 -11.76
CA ILE A 36 -7.37 -12.30 -11.06
C ILE A 36 -8.16 -13.50 -11.55
N ILE A 37 -7.46 -14.50 -12.08
CA ILE A 37 -8.06 -15.76 -12.51
C ILE A 37 -7.70 -16.84 -11.52
N VAL A 38 -8.71 -17.50 -10.94
CA VAL A 38 -8.55 -18.55 -9.92
C VAL A 38 -9.56 -19.66 -10.14
N PRO A 39 -9.28 -20.87 -9.62
CA PRO A 39 -10.33 -21.87 -9.44
C PRO A 39 -11.45 -21.31 -8.56
N ASP A 40 -12.70 -21.67 -8.87
CA ASP A 40 -13.87 -21.08 -8.21
C ASP A 40 -13.89 -21.25 -6.68
N ARG A 41 -13.27 -22.29 -6.15
CA ARG A 41 -13.17 -22.51 -4.70
C ARG A 41 -12.42 -21.40 -3.96
N PHE A 42 -11.62 -20.58 -4.66
CA PHE A 42 -10.85 -19.49 -4.05
C PHE A 42 -11.49 -18.11 -4.20
N VAL A 43 -12.65 -18.00 -4.84
CA VAL A 43 -13.31 -16.71 -5.09
C VAL A 43 -13.52 -15.93 -3.79
N GLY A 44 -14.03 -16.58 -2.75
CA GLY A 44 -14.31 -15.91 -1.47
C GLY A 44 -13.07 -15.30 -0.82
N VAL A 45 -11.97 -16.06 -0.75
CA VAL A 45 -10.75 -15.59 -0.10
C VAL A 45 -10.05 -14.49 -0.92
N VAL A 46 -10.14 -14.57 -2.26
CA VAL A 46 -9.57 -13.54 -3.15
C VAL A 46 -10.37 -12.25 -3.04
N MET A 47 -11.70 -12.33 -3.04
CA MET A 47 -12.53 -11.14 -2.88
C MET A 47 -12.28 -10.47 -1.53
N LYS A 48 -12.13 -11.24 -0.49
CA LYS A 48 -11.81 -10.71 0.84
C LYS A 48 -10.46 -9.97 0.84
N LEU A 49 -9.44 -10.57 0.22
CA LEU A 49 -8.13 -9.93 0.09
C LEU A 49 -8.23 -8.58 -0.63
N CYS A 50 -8.91 -8.54 -1.77
CA CYS A 50 -9.07 -7.32 -2.55
C CYS A 50 -9.83 -6.24 -1.77
N MET A 51 -10.85 -6.62 -1.03
CA MET A 51 -11.61 -5.69 -0.19
C MET A 51 -10.76 -5.12 0.94
N GLU A 52 -9.92 -5.94 1.56
CA GLU A 52 -8.96 -5.50 2.59
C GLU A 52 -7.92 -4.52 2.03
N ARG A 53 -7.66 -4.58 0.72
CA ARG A 53 -6.72 -3.71 0.01
C ARG A 53 -7.42 -2.54 -0.69
N ARG A 54 -8.55 -2.09 -0.16
CA ARG A 54 -9.33 -0.96 -0.66
C ARG A 54 -9.84 -1.15 -2.09
N GLY A 55 -10.10 -2.39 -2.48
CA GLY A 55 -10.69 -2.71 -3.77
C GLY A 55 -12.13 -2.25 -3.86
N VAL A 56 -12.50 -1.69 -5.01
CA VAL A 56 -13.85 -1.21 -5.33
C VAL A 56 -14.26 -1.68 -6.72
N ASN A 57 -15.54 -1.51 -7.06
CA ASN A 57 -16.08 -1.86 -8.39
C ASN A 57 -15.77 -3.31 -8.77
N SER A 58 -16.10 -4.25 -7.88
CA SER A 58 -15.84 -5.67 -8.14
C SER A 58 -16.72 -6.23 -9.25
N HIS A 59 -16.11 -7.06 -10.08
CA HIS A 59 -16.81 -7.84 -11.10
C HIS A 59 -16.37 -9.29 -11.03
N LEU A 60 -17.33 -10.21 -11.17
CA LEU A 60 -17.07 -11.64 -11.20
C LEU A 60 -17.57 -12.20 -12.51
N HIS A 61 -16.74 -12.95 -13.20
CA HIS A 61 -17.01 -13.56 -14.48
C HIS A 61 -16.40 -14.97 -14.54
N TYR A 62 -17.04 -15.89 -15.25
CA TYR A 62 -16.56 -17.25 -15.40
C TYR A 62 -16.19 -17.50 -16.86
N PRO A 63 -14.91 -17.35 -17.24
CA PRO A 63 -14.47 -17.57 -18.64
C PRO A 63 -14.53 -19.04 -19.02
N ALA A 64 -14.47 -19.96 -18.06
CA ALA A 64 -14.56 -21.39 -18.27
C ALA A 64 -15.19 -22.05 -17.04
N PRO A 65 -15.77 -23.27 -17.16
CA PRO A 65 -16.26 -24.00 -16.00
C PRO A 65 -15.19 -24.20 -14.93
N GLY A 66 -15.53 -23.86 -13.68
CA GLY A 66 -14.63 -24.00 -12.54
C GLY A 66 -13.55 -22.92 -12.43
N ARG A 67 -13.48 -21.97 -13.38
CA ARG A 67 -12.54 -20.87 -13.37
C ARG A 67 -13.26 -19.53 -13.26
N ALA A 68 -12.89 -18.74 -12.27
CA ALA A 68 -13.43 -17.43 -12.04
C ALA A 68 -12.41 -16.35 -12.40
N GLU A 69 -12.88 -15.29 -13.03
CA GLU A 69 -12.14 -14.05 -13.23
C GLU A 69 -12.74 -12.97 -12.33
N ILE A 70 -11.93 -12.43 -11.45
CA ILE A 70 -12.32 -11.41 -10.48
C ILE A 70 -11.61 -10.12 -10.87
N ALA A 71 -12.37 -9.04 -11.07
CA ALA A 71 -11.83 -7.74 -11.39
C ALA A 71 -12.13 -6.75 -10.26
N PHE A 72 -11.13 -5.96 -9.89
CA PHE A 72 -11.25 -4.89 -8.91
C PHE A 72 -10.48 -3.66 -9.36
N ASP A 73 -11.01 -2.49 -9.05
CA ASP A 73 -10.23 -1.27 -9.07
C ASP A 73 -9.57 -1.10 -7.71
N MET A 74 -8.23 -0.98 -7.69
CA MET A 74 -7.46 -0.91 -6.47
C MET A 74 -6.38 0.16 -6.57
N PRO A 75 -6.00 0.79 -5.46
CA PRO A 75 -4.83 1.67 -5.46
C PRO A 75 -3.55 0.89 -5.80
N LEU A 76 -2.71 1.48 -6.65
CA LEU A 76 -1.44 0.86 -7.02
C LEU A 76 -0.57 0.58 -5.79
N SER A 77 -0.58 1.47 -4.81
CA SER A 77 0.20 1.30 -3.58
C SER A 77 -0.13 0.04 -2.79
N GLU A 78 -1.37 -0.46 -2.90
CA GLU A 78 -1.78 -1.70 -2.24
C GLU A 78 -1.29 -2.95 -2.96
N VAL A 79 -0.87 -2.81 -4.22
CA VAL A 79 -0.46 -3.93 -5.07
C VAL A 79 1.05 -4.13 -5.08
N ILE A 80 1.82 -3.05 -5.03
CA ILE A 80 3.27 -3.11 -5.18
C ILE A 80 4.02 -3.67 -3.95
N PHE A 81 3.35 -3.84 -2.81
CA PHE A 81 3.97 -4.38 -1.61
C PHE A 81 3.98 -5.91 -1.63
N ASP A 82 3.06 -6.51 -0.91
CA ASP A 82 3.02 -7.96 -0.69
C ASP A 82 1.79 -8.62 -1.32
N PHE A 83 1.04 -7.89 -2.14
CA PHE A 83 -0.23 -8.39 -2.71
C PHE A 83 -0.06 -9.65 -3.52
N TYR A 84 0.93 -9.68 -4.41
CA TYR A 84 1.17 -10.85 -5.27
C TYR A 84 1.52 -12.08 -4.43
N ASP A 85 2.42 -11.93 -3.47
CA ASP A 85 2.82 -13.03 -2.60
C ASP A 85 1.64 -13.51 -1.75
N ARG A 86 0.85 -12.59 -1.25
CA ARG A 86 -0.35 -12.91 -0.49
C ARG A 86 -1.38 -13.62 -1.33
N LEU A 87 -1.60 -13.18 -2.56
CA LEU A 87 -2.51 -13.82 -3.50
C LEU A 87 -2.09 -15.26 -3.79
N LYS A 88 -0.81 -15.48 -4.09
CA LYS A 88 -0.28 -16.82 -4.34
C LYS A 88 -0.44 -17.72 -3.11
N SER A 89 -0.19 -17.20 -1.93
CA SER A 89 -0.33 -17.94 -0.67
C SER A 89 -1.77 -18.39 -0.44
N ILE A 90 -2.74 -17.49 -0.54
CA ILE A 90 -4.16 -17.82 -0.25
C ILE A 90 -4.82 -18.69 -1.34
N THR A 91 -4.23 -18.73 -2.53
CA THR A 91 -4.73 -19.54 -3.65
C THR A 91 -3.88 -20.79 -3.90
N GLN A 92 -3.00 -21.13 -2.98
CA GLN A 92 -2.10 -22.29 -3.10
C GLN A 92 -1.31 -22.30 -4.43
N GLY A 93 -0.94 -21.12 -4.91
CA GLY A 93 -0.20 -20.94 -6.16
C GLY A 93 -1.05 -20.91 -7.43
N TYR A 94 -2.35 -21.15 -7.34
CA TYR A 94 -3.22 -21.22 -8.53
C TYR A 94 -3.67 -19.88 -9.08
N GLY A 95 -3.64 -18.80 -8.26
CA GLY A 95 -4.10 -17.49 -8.70
C GLY A 95 -3.14 -16.86 -9.71
N SER A 96 -3.66 -16.38 -10.83
CA SER A 96 -2.91 -15.54 -11.76
C SER A 96 -3.41 -14.10 -11.64
N PHE A 97 -2.48 -13.16 -11.85
CA PHE A 97 -2.75 -11.75 -11.61
C PHE A 97 -2.19 -10.91 -12.74
N ASP A 98 -3.03 -10.02 -13.24
CA ASP A 98 -2.65 -9.01 -14.21
C ASP A 98 -3.32 -7.69 -13.84
N TYR A 99 -2.72 -6.58 -14.24
CA TYR A 99 -3.31 -5.27 -13.96
C TYR A 99 -2.91 -4.24 -14.99
N GLU A 100 -3.72 -3.18 -15.08
CA GLU A 100 -3.43 -2.00 -15.89
C GLU A 100 -3.71 -0.74 -15.07
N ILE A 101 -2.95 0.31 -15.31
CA ILE A 101 -3.17 1.61 -14.67
C ILE A 101 -4.36 2.28 -15.37
N ILE A 102 -5.34 2.74 -14.61
CA ILE A 102 -6.57 3.30 -15.18
C ILE A 102 -6.69 4.80 -14.98
N ASP A 103 -6.61 5.29 -13.75
CA ASP A 103 -6.81 6.70 -13.45
C ASP A 103 -6.13 7.10 -12.14
N TYR A 104 -6.30 8.38 -11.77
CA TYR A 104 -5.92 8.89 -10.46
C TYR A 104 -7.19 9.23 -9.71
N ARG A 105 -7.27 8.84 -8.44
CA ARG A 105 -8.44 9.07 -7.60
C ARG A 105 -8.04 9.76 -6.31
N ARG A 106 -8.92 10.66 -5.85
CA ARG A 106 -8.70 11.37 -4.60
C ARG A 106 -8.60 10.41 -3.43
N GLY A 107 -7.62 10.64 -2.55
CA GLY A 107 -7.40 9.85 -1.35
C GLY A 107 -6.78 10.70 -0.26
N ASP A 108 -6.96 10.27 0.97
CA ASP A 108 -6.37 10.90 2.14
C ASP A 108 -4.96 10.36 2.36
N LEU A 109 -3.99 10.96 1.66
CA LEU A 109 -2.61 10.50 1.62
C LEU A 109 -1.77 11.24 2.65
N VAL A 110 -0.86 10.52 3.29
CA VAL A 110 0.08 11.06 4.27
C VAL A 110 1.48 10.54 4.01
N LYS A 111 2.47 11.30 4.45
CA LYS A 111 3.86 10.86 4.43
C LYS A 111 4.16 10.09 5.71
N LEU A 112 4.59 8.84 5.56
CA LEU A 112 5.05 8.00 6.66
C LEU A 112 6.57 8.06 6.73
N ASP A 113 7.09 8.54 7.86
CA ASP A 113 8.53 8.55 8.13
C ASP A 113 8.91 7.34 8.97
N ILE A 114 10.08 6.80 8.70
CA ILE A 114 10.67 5.71 9.49
C ILE A 114 11.86 6.27 10.28
N LEU A 115 11.83 6.05 11.57
CA LEU A 115 12.86 6.49 12.49
C LEU A 115 13.65 5.28 13.01
N VAL A 116 14.97 5.37 12.93
CA VAL A 116 15.88 4.37 13.50
C VAL A 116 16.68 5.05 14.60
N ASN A 117 16.51 4.60 15.83
CA ASN A 117 17.12 5.23 17.02
C ASN A 117 16.82 6.74 17.12
N GLY A 118 15.58 7.13 16.76
CA GLY A 118 15.14 8.52 16.83
C GLY A 118 15.52 9.38 15.63
N GLU A 119 16.30 8.87 14.69
CA GLU A 119 16.71 9.59 13.49
C GLU A 119 15.89 9.15 12.28
N ARG A 120 15.35 10.14 11.57
CA ARG A 120 14.58 9.88 10.35
C ARG A 120 15.49 9.39 9.22
N VAL A 121 15.07 8.30 8.57
CA VAL A 121 15.77 7.74 7.41
C VAL A 121 14.95 8.05 6.16
N ASP A 122 15.36 9.05 5.40
CA ASP A 122 14.62 9.56 4.24
C ASP A 122 14.39 8.48 3.16
N ALA A 123 15.34 7.59 2.96
CA ALA A 123 15.22 6.50 1.98
C ALA A 123 14.10 5.51 2.28
N LEU A 124 13.59 5.51 3.51
CA LEU A 124 12.51 4.61 3.96
C LEU A 124 11.15 5.31 4.05
N SER A 125 11.07 6.59 3.69
CA SER A 125 9.81 7.33 3.71
C SER A 125 8.84 6.80 2.66
N LEU A 126 7.54 6.80 3.01
CA LEU A 126 6.46 6.32 2.15
C LEU A 126 5.32 7.33 2.11
N ILE A 127 4.64 7.42 0.96
CA ILE A 127 3.36 8.13 0.86
C ILE A 127 2.28 7.06 0.81
N VAL A 128 1.40 7.05 1.81
CA VAL A 128 0.39 6.02 1.99
C VAL A 128 -0.96 6.63 2.32
N HIS A 129 -2.03 5.85 2.10
CA HIS A 129 -3.36 6.25 2.56
C HIS A 129 -3.39 6.24 4.09
N LYS A 130 -3.99 7.29 4.69
CA LYS A 130 -4.04 7.47 6.14
C LYS A 130 -4.58 6.25 6.87
N GLU A 131 -5.61 5.62 6.34
CA GLU A 131 -6.21 4.41 6.94
C GLU A 131 -5.27 3.23 6.98
N ARG A 132 -4.30 3.17 6.06
CA ARG A 132 -3.33 2.09 5.95
C ARG A 132 -1.99 2.40 6.58
N ALA A 133 -1.79 3.63 7.04
CA ALA A 133 -0.49 4.10 7.49
C ALA A 133 0.07 3.27 8.66
N ARG A 134 -0.76 2.96 9.64
CA ARG A 134 -0.33 2.16 10.80
C ARG A 134 0.07 0.75 10.41
N ASP A 135 -0.74 0.07 9.59
CA ASP A 135 -0.44 -1.29 9.13
C ASP A 135 0.85 -1.32 8.31
N ARG A 136 1.04 -0.34 7.44
CA ARG A 136 2.27 -0.20 6.66
C ARG A 136 3.48 0.04 7.55
N ALA A 137 3.33 0.93 8.53
CA ALA A 137 4.41 1.23 9.47
C ALA A 137 4.82 -0.01 10.25
N VAL A 138 3.87 -0.78 10.76
CA VAL A 138 4.14 -2.03 11.48
C VAL A 138 4.89 -3.01 10.59
N LYS A 139 4.42 -3.23 9.37
CA LYS A 139 5.06 -4.17 8.43
C LYS A 139 6.48 -3.75 8.07
N VAL A 140 6.70 -2.46 7.78
CA VAL A 140 8.03 -1.96 7.44
C VAL A 140 8.98 -2.06 8.63
N CYS A 141 8.54 -1.69 9.82
CA CYS A 141 9.35 -1.78 11.02
C CYS A 141 9.73 -3.22 11.35
N ASP A 142 8.79 -4.15 11.25
CA ASP A 142 9.04 -5.57 11.52
C ASP A 142 10.02 -6.17 10.50
N ARG A 143 9.87 -5.82 9.23
CA ARG A 143 10.76 -6.28 8.16
C ARG A 143 12.19 -5.76 8.34
N LEU A 144 12.33 -4.47 8.67
CA LEU A 144 13.64 -3.88 8.95
C LEU A 144 14.30 -4.54 10.14
N ARG A 145 13.53 -4.83 11.16
CA ARG A 145 14.04 -5.49 12.36
C ARG A 145 14.60 -6.88 12.05
N GLU A 146 13.95 -7.62 11.16
CA GLU A 146 14.44 -8.94 10.73
C GLU A 146 15.74 -8.85 9.92
N GLU A 147 15.89 -7.80 9.12
CA GLU A 147 17.04 -7.60 8.22
C GLU A 147 18.25 -6.98 8.94
N ILE A 148 18.03 -6.23 10.03
CA ILE A 148 19.11 -5.59 10.79
C ILE A 148 19.77 -6.65 11.67
N PRO A 149 21.11 -6.83 11.60
CA PRO A 149 21.82 -7.78 12.46
C PRO A 149 21.60 -7.44 13.94
N ARG A 150 21.44 -8.48 14.74
CA ARG A 150 21.33 -8.30 16.19
C ARG A 150 22.64 -7.77 16.74
N HIS A 151 22.58 -6.62 17.36
CA HIS A 151 23.69 -6.03 18.09
C HIS A 151 23.44 -6.18 19.59
N GLN A 152 24.47 -5.85 20.39
CA GLN A 152 24.37 -5.83 21.85
C GLN A 152 23.32 -4.82 22.35
N PHE A 153 22.98 -3.82 21.52
CA PHE A 153 22.03 -2.77 21.86
C PHE A 153 20.73 -2.98 21.12
N LYS A 154 19.64 -2.66 21.78
CA LYS A 154 18.33 -2.64 21.14
C LYS A 154 18.26 -1.50 20.14
N ILE A 155 17.75 -1.80 18.95
CA ILE A 155 17.50 -0.80 17.92
C ILE A 155 16.02 -0.47 17.94
N ALA A 156 15.69 0.79 18.19
CA ALA A 156 14.31 1.26 18.13
C ALA A 156 13.96 1.66 16.71
N ILE A 157 12.92 1.03 16.15
CA ILE A 157 12.38 1.36 14.83
C ILE A 157 10.96 1.88 15.02
N GLN A 158 10.68 3.06 14.49
CA GLN A 158 9.42 3.75 14.68
C GLN A 158 8.88 4.26 13.36
N GLY A 159 7.54 4.25 13.22
CA GLY A 159 6.85 4.95 12.15
C GLY A 159 6.21 6.22 12.68
N ALA A 160 6.28 7.30 11.93
CA ALA A 160 5.75 8.60 12.33
C ALA A 160 5.08 9.33 11.18
N ILE A 161 4.03 10.08 11.50
CA ILE A 161 3.34 10.99 10.59
C ILE A 161 3.39 12.38 11.19
N GLY A 162 4.00 13.34 10.47
CA GLY A 162 4.11 14.72 10.94
C GLY A 162 4.77 14.85 12.31
N GLY A 163 5.76 14.00 12.59
CA GLY A 163 6.46 13.96 13.86
C GLY A 163 5.77 13.16 14.96
N LYS A 164 4.51 12.72 14.74
CA LYS A 164 3.77 11.90 15.69
C LYS A 164 4.03 10.41 15.45
N ILE A 165 4.53 9.72 16.45
CA ILE A 165 4.84 8.29 16.37
C ILE A 165 3.54 7.48 16.40
N ILE A 166 3.35 6.61 15.39
CA ILE A 166 2.16 5.76 15.25
C ILE A 166 2.47 4.27 15.40
N SER A 167 3.75 3.87 15.33
CA SER A 167 4.16 2.49 15.57
C SER A 167 5.57 2.44 16.14
N ARG A 168 5.87 1.34 16.85
CA ARG A 168 7.20 1.09 17.43
C ARG A 168 7.54 -0.39 17.32
N SER A 169 8.83 -0.66 17.07
CA SER A 169 9.40 -2.00 17.13
C SER A 169 10.79 -1.91 17.77
N THR A 170 11.08 -2.79 18.72
CA THR A 170 12.38 -2.84 19.42
C THR A 170 12.98 -4.23 19.40
#